data_afbfacafda7cc67da90e19d036c9b084
#
_entry.id   afbfacafda7cc67da90e19d036c9b084
#
_cell.length_a   1.000
_cell.length_b   1.000
_cell.length_c   1.000
_cell.angle_alpha   90.00
_cell.angle_beta   90.00
_cell.angle_gamma   90.00
#
_symmetry.space_group_name_H-M   'P 1'
#
loop_
_entity.id
_entity.type
_entity.pdbx_description
1 polymer ?
#
loop_
_entity_poly.entity_id
_entity_poly.type
_entity_poly.pdbx_seq_one_letter_code
_entity_poly.pdbx_strand_id
1 'polypeptide(L)'
;KTSLATTAEKPLILDCDRGYDRAVQRVDTLCANTWQEVLDNIPAFKDYKTIVGDTAKAILDDFLSEYVCQMNYKLRTNTLKRYGQMGDEFKSFVGTLRSNGSDLIFICHDKETSEGDVIKHSPDCTGQSKDLLLRIADQVGYISMINGKRHISFEPTDNYIGKNVAQIPLTEIPDATAPEFATFMGDIIKKVKESIQSKSEAQRKANELITKLRGELAKVEDDEGAAKLLADCKELPQIMKQPFFNEISTALAAKGFTYADGKFTKPSDEKKSAAKKEDKKDEAKENADGAK
;
A
#
# COMPACT_ATOMS: atom_id res chain seq x y z
N LYS A 1 -6.60 -24.82 -0.43
CA LYS A 1 -6.76 -23.36 -0.51
C LYS A 1 -8.18 -22.98 -0.08
N THR A 2 -9.22 -23.56 -0.68
CA THR A 2 -10.62 -23.31 -0.33
C THR A 2 -10.88 -23.54 1.16
N SER A 3 -10.52 -24.69 1.71
CA SER A 3 -10.68 -24.98 3.15
C SER A 3 -9.96 -24.00 4.08
N LEU A 4 -8.86 -23.39 3.63
CA LEU A 4 -8.19 -22.34 4.39
C LEU A 4 -8.98 -21.02 4.33
N ALA A 5 -9.49 -20.64 3.18
CA ALA A 5 -10.27 -19.42 3.02
C ALA A 5 -11.59 -19.44 3.82
N THR A 6 -12.19 -20.64 4.03
CA THR A 6 -13.41 -20.78 4.85
C THR A 6 -13.18 -20.48 6.35
N THR A 7 -11.93 -20.33 6.80
CA THR A 7 -11.60 -19.97 8.19
C THR A 7 -11.59 -18.45 8.43
N ALA A 8 -11.96 -17.64 7.43
CA ALA A 8 -12.18 -16.22 7.58
C ALA A 8 -13.47 -15.91 8.35
N GLU A 9 -13.67 -14.67 8.76
CA GLU A 9 -14.84 -14.24 9.50
C GLU A 9 -16.07 -14.18 8.59
N LYS A 10 -17.16 -14.90 8.94
CA LYS A 10 -18.43 -14.97 8.19
C LYS A 10 -18.21 -15.05 6.66
N PRO A 11 -17.57 -16.08 6.16
CA PRO A 11 -17.24 -16.18 4.75
C PRO A 11 -18.45 -16.57 3.88
N LEU A 12 -18.54 -15.95 2.70
CA LEU A 12 -19.32 -16.42 1.56
C LEU A 12 -18.36 -16.86 0.46
N ILE A 13 -18.48 -18.06 -0.05
CA ILE A 13 -17.73 -18.50 -1.22
C ILE A 13 -18.51 -18.15 -2.49
N LEU A 14 -17.86 -17.42 -3.36
CA LEU A 14 -18.26 -17.25 -4.76
C LEU A 14 -17.53 -18.34 -5.56
N ASP A 15 -18.22 -19.47 -5.76
CA ASP A 15 -17.70 -20.63 -6.49
C ASP A 15 -17.99 -20.49 -7.99
N CYS A 16 -16.97 -20.14 -8.75
CA CYS A 16 -17.04 -19.95 -10.20
C CYS A 16 -16.47 -21.14 -10.99
N ASP A 17 -15.77 -22.08 -10.33
CA ASP A 17 -15.18 -23.25 -10.99
C ASP A 17 -15.78 -24.60 -10.53
N ARG A 18 -16.84 -24.53 -9.70
CA ARG A 18 -17.54 -25.70 -9.14
C ARG A 18 -16.62 -26.61 -8.30
N GLY A 19 -15.67 -25.97 -7.61
CA GLY A 19 -14.69 -26.66 -6.76
C GLY A 19 -15.09 -26.85 -5.30
N TYR A 20 -16.14 -26.16 -4.85
CA TYR A 20 -16.52 -26.05 -3.44
C TYR A 20 -16.85 -27.40 -2.76
N ASP A 21 -17.38 -28.34 -3.47
CA ASP A 21 -17.72 -29.68 -2.90
C ASP A 21 -16.52 -30.41 -2.28
N ARG A 22 -15.30 -29.97 -2.59
CA ARG A 22 -14.03 -30.49 -2.06
C ARG A 22 -13.59 -29.82 -0.75
N ALA A 23 -14.28 -28.75 -0.31
CA ALA A 23 -13.93 -28.06 0.93
C ALA A 23 -14.21 -28.92 2.17
N VAL A 24 -13.29 -28.86 3.15
CA VAL A 24 -13.43 -29.60 4.41
C VAL A 24 -14.58 -29.05 5.26
N GLN A 25 -14.71 -27.74 5.31
CA GLN A 25 -15.78 -27.06 6.03
C GLN A 25 -16.82 -26.53 5.05
N ARG A 26 -18.09 -26.69 5.37
CA ARG A 26 -19.20 -26.15 4.59
C ARG A 26 -19.59 -24.79 5.12
N VAL A 27 -19.57 -23.79 4.24
CA VAL A 27 -20.02 -22.40 4.50
C VAL A 27 -20.99 -22.00 3.40
N ASP A 28 -21.64 -20.87 3.57
CA ASP A 28 -22.55 -20.34 2.55
C ASP A 28 -21.79 -20.14 1.24
N THR A 29 -22.40 -20.60 0.15
CA THR A 29 -21.75 -20.64 -1.17
C THR A 29 -22.72 -20.19 -2.24
N LEU A 30 -22.30 -19.25 -3.06
CA LEU A 30 -22.95 -18.86 -4.30
C LEU A 30 -22.25 -19.57 -5.46
N CYS A 31 -22.89 -20.58 -6.03
CA CYS A 31 -22.44 -21.24 -7.25
C CYS A 31 -22.94 -20.42 -8.45
N ALA A 32 -22.11 -19.51 -8.96
CA ALA A 32 -22.44 -18.70 -10.12
C ALA A 32 -22.06 -19.41 -11.42
N ASN A 33 -22.81 -19.17 -12.49
CA ASN A 33 -22.51 -19.63 -13.85
C ASN A 33 -22.16 -18.48 -14.78
N THR A 34 -22.52 -17.25 -14.41
CA THR A 34 -22.27 -16.04 -15.19
C THR A 34 -21.88 -14.88 -14.29
N TRP A 35 -21.21 -13.87 -14.85
CA TRP A 35 -20.90 -12.65 -14.11
C TRP A 35 -22.16 -11.87 -13.74
N GLN A 36 -23.20 -11.92 -14.57
CA GLN A 36 -24.48 -11.27 -14.25
C GLN A 36 -25.11 -11.84 -12.98
N GLU A 37 -25.07 -13.17 -12.79
CA GLU A 37 -25.54 -13.78 -11.54
C GLU A 37 -24.77 -13.30 -10.32
N VAL A 38 -23.45 -13.07 -10.45
CA VAL A 38 -22.64 -12.49 -9.38
C VAL A 38 -23.12 -11.07 -9.05
N LEU A 39 -23.33 -10.22 -10.07
CA LEU A 39 -23.78 -8.84 -9.88
C LEU A 39 -25.18 -8.78 -9.24
N ASP A 40 -26.09 -9.63 -9.65
CA ASP A 40 -27.45 -9.69 -9.11
C ASP A 40 -27.49 -10.07 -7.62
N ASN A 41 -26.47 -10.78 -7.15
CA ASN A 41 -26.36 -11.21 -5.76
C ASN A 41 -25.52 -10.26 -4.86
N ILE A 42 -24.92 -9.17 -5.40
CA ILE A 42 -24.18 -8.19 -4.61
C ILE A 42 -24.97 -7.67 -3.37
N PRO A 43 -26.28 -7.40 -3.45
CA PRO A 43 -27.03 -6.98 -2.27
C PRO A 43 -26.98 -7.97 -1.09
N ALA A 44 -26.96 -9.27 -1.36
CA ALA A 44 -26.86 -10.32 -0.34
C ALA A 44 -25.45 -10.42 0.27
N PHE A 45 -24.42 -9.96 -0.44
CA PHE A 45 -23.03 -10.01 0.07
C PHE A 45 -22.80 -9.14 1.30
N LYS A 46 -23.68 -8.17 1.57
CA LYS A 46 -23.61 -7.31 2.76
C LYS A 46 -23.77 -8.06 4.08
N ASP A 47 -24.37 -9.24 4.03
CA ASP A 47 -24.59 -10.07 5.22
C ASP A 47 -23.34 -10.85 5.62
N TYR A 48 -22.30 -10.84 4.77
CA TYR A 48 -21.06 -11.56 4.97
C TYR A 48 -19.87 -10.62 5.21
N LYS A 49 -18.97 -11.05 6.09
CA LYS A 49 -17.77 -10.25 6.40
C LYS A 49 -16.67 -10.48 5.38
N THR A 50 -16.55 -11.69 4.86
CA THR A 50 -15.51 -12.04 3.88
C THR A 50 -16.14 -12.66 2.64
N ILE A 51 -15.79 -12.16 1.47
CA ILE A 51 -16.16 -12.75 0.18
C ILE A 51 -14.94 -13.45 -0.40
N VAL A 52 -15.09 -14.73 -0.69
CA VAL A 52 -14.02 -15.59 -1.22
C VAL A 52 -14.30 -15.90 -2.68
N GLY A 53 -13.50 -15.40 -3.61
CA GLY A 53 -13.59 -15.75 -5.04
C GLY A 53 -12.77 -17.00 -5.34
N ASP A 54 -13.43 -18.08 -5.70
CA ASP A 54 -12.84 -19.37 -6.03
C ASP A 54 -13.27 -19.80 -7.44
N THR A 55 -12.43 -19.65 -8.43
CA THR A 55 -11.06 -19.13 -8.45
C THR A 55 -10.99 -17.77 -9.15
N ALA A 56 -9.91 -17.00 -8.90
CA ALA A 56 -9.68 -15.73 -9.59
C ALA A 56 -9.61 -15.89 -11.12
N LYS A 57 -9.09 -17.00 -11.62
CA LYS A 57 -9.04 -17.30 -13.06
C LYS A 57 -10.45 -17.42 -13.63
N ALA A 58 -11.34 -18.20 -13.03
CA ALA A 58 -12.71 -18.35 -13.48
C ALA A 58 -13.45 -17.00 -13.47
N ILE A 59 -13.25 -16.18 -12.45
CA ILE A 59 -13.84 -14.85 -12.34
C ILE A 59 -13.33 -13.93 -13.46
N LEU A 60 -12.02 -13.80 -13.61
CA LEU A 60 -11.41 -12.80 -14.49
C LEU A 60 -11.35 -13.26 -15.94
N ASP A 61 -10.81 -14.44 -16.20
CA ASP A 61 -10.51 -14.88 -17.55
C ASP A 61 -11.72 -15.51 -18.26
N ASP A 62 -12.66 -16.09 -17.48
CA ASP A 62 -13.85 -16.74 -18.04
C ASP A 62 -15.08 -15.82 -17.90
N PHE A 63 -15.59 -15.57 -16.70
CA PHE A 63 -16.85 -14.86 -16.48
C PHE A 63 -16.83 -13.41 -16.93
N LEU A 64 -15.85 -12.62 -16.47
CA LEU A 64 -15.72 -11.22 -16.87
C LEU A 64 -15.40 -11.08 -18.34
N SER A 65 -14.53 -11.93 -18.88
CA SER A 65 -14.19 -11.92 -20.30
C SER A 65 -15.42 -12.16 -21.18
N GLU A 66 -16.26 -13.16 -20.83
CA GLU A 66 -17.48 -13.42 -21.59
C GLU A 66 -18.52 -12.31 -21.39
N TYR A 67 -18.71 -11.82 -20.16
CA TYR A 67 -19.66 -10.76 -19.85
C TYR A 67 -19.40 -9.49 -20.69
N VAL A 68 -18.16 -8.97 -20.69
CA VAL A 68 -17.85 -7.78 -21.47
C VAL A 68 -17.97 -8.01 -22.97
N CYS A 69 -17.74 -9.23 -23.47
CA CYS A 69 -17.95 -9.60 -24.86
C CYS A 69 -19.44 -9.70 -25.23
N GLN A 70 -20.30 -10.08 -24.30
CA GLN A 70 -21.76 -10.07 -24.49
C GLN A 70 -22.28 -8.62 -24.54
N MET A 71 -21.78 -7.75 -23.68
CA MET A 71 -22.15 -6.33 -23.70
C MET A 71 -21.64 -5.63 -24.97
N ASN A 72 -20.50 -6.02 -25.50
CA ASN A 72 -19.94 -5.47 -26.72
C ASN A 72 -19.19 -6.54 -27.52
N TYR A 73 -19.85 -7.10 -28.55
CA TYR A 73 -19.32 -8.18 -29.36
C TYR A 73 -17.98 -7.85 -30.05
N LYS A 74 -17.71 -6.58 -30.36
CA LYS A 74 -16.44 -6.14 -30.95
C LYS A 74 -15.22 -6.44 -30.07
N LEU A 75 -15.43 -6.68 -28.78
CA LEU A 75 -14.36 -7.03 -27.84
C LEU A 75 -13.84 -8.45 -28.03
N ARG A 76 -14.57 -9.34 -28.71
CA ARG A 76 -14.09 -10.69 -29.04
C ARG A 76 -12.81 -10.66 -29.88
N THR A 77 -12.69 -9.68 -30.77
CA THR A 77 -11.53 -9.50 -31.67
C THR A 77 -10.55 -8.43 -31.17
N ASN A 78 -10.94 -7.58 -30.21
CA ASN A 78 -10.08 -6.53 -29.66
C ASN A 78 -9.67 -6.85 -28.22
N THR A 79 -8.64 -7.68 -28.08
CA THR A 79 -8.14 -8.19 -26.79
C THR A 79 -7.72 -7.06 -25.84
N LEU A 80 -7.05 -6.03 -26.34
CA LEU A 80 -6.57 -4.92 -25.48
C LEU A 80 -7.75 -4.16 -24.84
N LYS A 81 -8.75 -3.80 -25.63
CA LYS A 81 -9.96 -3.13 -25.11
C LYS A 81 -10.76 -4.04 -24.21
N ARG A 82 -10.83 -5.35 -24.51
CA ARG A 82 -11.49 -6.32 -23.66
C ARG A 82 -10.89 -6.34 -22.25
N TYR A 83 -9.58 -6.47 -22.12
CA TYR A 83 -8.93 -6.44 -20.80
C TYR A 83 -9.08 -5.10 -20.08
N GLY A 84 -9.14 -3.99 -20.80
CA GLY A 84 -9.45 -2.68 -20.21
C GLY A 84 -10.83 -2.69 -19.54
N GLN A 85 -11.88 -3.13 -20.25
CA GLN A 85 -13.24 -3.19 -19.70
C GLN A 85 -13.38 -4.22 -18.58
N MET A 86 -12.77 -5.41 -18.72
CA MET A 86 -12.72 -6.40 -17.64
C MET A 86 -12.10 -5.79 -16.37
N GLY A 87 -11.01 -5.03 -16.54
CA GLY A 87 -10.34 -4.37 -15.43
C GLY A 87 -11.21 -3.33 -14.73
N ASP A 88 -12.00 -2.58 -15.47
CA ASP A 88 -12.89 -1.55 -14.91
C ASP A 88 -14.09 -2.19 -14.19
N GLU A 89 -14.69 -3.23 -14.75
CA GLU A 89 -15.74 -4.03 -14.11
C GLU A 89 -15.24 -4.67 -12.80
N PHE A 90 -14.07 -5.29 -12.83
CA PHE A 90 -13.49 -5.91 -11.64
C PHE A 90 -13.17 -4.89 -10.54
N LYS A 91 -12.62 -3.73 -10.89
CA LYS A 91 -12.38 -2.63 -9.93
C LYS A 91 -13.68 -2.12 -9.33
N SER A 92 -14.73 -1.98 -10.15
CA SER A 92 -16.06 -1.56 -9.69
C SER A 92 -16.64 -2.57 -8.68
N PHE A 93 -16.56 -3.86 -8.99
CA PHE A 93 -16.97 -4.95 -8.10
C PHE A 93 -16.20 -4.92 -6.76
N VAL A 94 -14.86 -4.92 -6.81
CA VAL A 94 -14.01 -4.85 -5.62
C VAL A 94 -14.30 -3.57 -4.81
N GLY A 95 -14.45 -2.42 -5.48
CA GLY A 95 -14.78 -1.14 -4.85
C GLY A 95 -16.12 -1.18 -4.11
N THR A 96 -17.15 -1.78 -4.73
CA THR A 96 -18.47 -1.96 -4.13
C THR A 96 -18.42 -2.82 -2.86
N LEU A 97 -17.74 -3.96 -2.93
CA LEU A 97 -17.63 -4.86 -1.76
C LEU A 97 -16.81 -4.22 -0.63
N ARG A 98 -15.71 -3.54 -0.95
CA ARG A 98 -14.93 -2.79 0.05
C ARG A 98 -15.75 -1.66 0.70
N SER A 99 -16.56 -0.97 -0.07
CA SER A 99 -17.46 0.09 0.45
C SER A 99 -18.52 -0.47 1.41
N ASN A 100 -18.93 -1.72 1.21
CA ASN A 100 -19.81 -2.44 2.13
C ASN A 100 -19.06 -2.93 3.39
N GLY A 101 -17.74 -2.76 3.48
CA GLY A 101 -16.90 -3.21 4.58
C GLY A 101 -16.52 -4.69 4.55
N SER A 102 -16.66 -5.34 3.39
CA SER A 102 -16.28 -6.73 3.20
C SER A 102 -14.79 -6.88 2.96
N ASP A 103 -14.21 -7.95 3.51
CA ASP A 103 -12.89 -8.44 3.18
C ASP A 103 -12.97 -9.34 1.94
N LEU A 104 -11.92 -9.35 1.12
CA LEU A 104 -11.88 -10.11 -0.10
C LEU A 104 -10.70 -11.08 -0.11
N ILE A 105 -10.96 -12.33 -0.41
CA ILE A 105 -9.95 -13.35 -0.66
C ILE A 105 -10.16 -13.89 -2.07
N PHE A 106 -9.11 -13.85 -2.89
CA PHE A 106 -9.11 -14.48 -4.21
C PHE A 106 -8.19 -15.69 -4.21
N ILE A 107 -8.72 -16.86 -4.52
CA ILE A 107 -7.98 -18.10 -4.62
C ILE A 107 -7.46 -18.25 -6.05
N CYS A 108 -6.15 -18.55 -6.18
CA CYS A 108 -5.52 -18.85 -7.45
C CYS A 108 -4.93 -20.25 -7.44
N HIS A 109 -4.96 -20.91 -8.60
CA HIS A 109 -4.08 -22.04 -8.86
C HIS A 109 -2.64 -21.53 -9.04
N ASP A 110 -1.68 -22.41 -8.80
CA ASP A 110 -0.29 -22.13 -9.05
C ASP A 110 0.05 -22.44 -10.51
N LYS A 111 0.78 -21.52 -11.13
CA LYS A 111 1.35 -21.69 -12.47
C LYS A 111 2.86 -21.63 -12.39
N GLU A 112 3.48 -22.72 -12.79
CA GLU A 112 4.94 -22.81 -12.91
C GLU A 112 5.39 -22.31 -14.29
N THR A 113 6.47 -21.53 -14.28
CA THR A 113 7.19 -21.09 -15.49
C THR A 113 8.68 -21.22 -15.25
N SER A 114 9.41 -21.76 -16.26
CA SER A 114 10.87 -21.89 -16.18
C SER A 114 11.52 -20.67 -16.84
N GLU A 115 12.42 -20.01 -16.12
CA GLU A 115 13.32 -18.98 -16.64
C GLU A 115 14.77 -19.45 -16.43
N GLY A 116 15.35 -20.09 -17.44
CA GLY A 116 16.63 -20.80 -17.30
C GLY A 116 16.49 -21.97 -16.32
N ASP A 117 17.34 -22.04 -15.31
CA ASP A 117 17.35 -23.07 -14.27
C ASP A 117 16.42 -22.74 -13.08
N VAL A 118 15.74 -21.59 -13.10
CA VAL A 118 14.84 -21.15 -12.02
C VAL A 118 13.39 -21.45 -12.36
N ILE A 119 12.71 -22.17 -11.48
CA ILE A 119 11.25 -22.35 -11.54
C ILE A 119 10.60 -21.20 -10.79
N LYS A 120 9.73 -20.47 -11.49
CA LYS A 120 8.94 -19.38 -10.91
C LYS A 120 7.46 -19.77 -10.79
N HIS A 121 6.89 -19.49 -9.64
CA HIS A 121 5.49 -19.71 -9.30
C HIS A 121 4.71 -18.40 -9.34
N SER A 122 3.55 -18.41 -9.96
CA SER A 122 2.67 -17.23 -10.06
C SER A 122 1.20 -17.64 -10.07
N PRO A 123 0.27 -16.70 -9.77
CA PRO A 123 -1.16 -16.96 -9.95
C PRO A 123 -1.47 -17.38 -11.39
N ASP A 124 -2.21 -18.49 -11.55
CA ASP A 124 -2.67 -18.97 -12.87
C ASP A 124 -3.84 -18.11 -13.36
N CYS A 125 -3.50 -16.94 -13.88
CA CYS A 125 -4.38 -16.04 -14.61
C CYS A 125 -3.66 -15.55 -15.86
N THR A 126 -4.37 -15.00 -16.83
CA THR A 126 -3.71 -14.30 -17.97
C THR A 126 -2.87 -13.13 -17.45
N GLY A 127 -1.84 -12.72 -18.22
CA GLY A 127 -0.89 -11.71 -17.76
C GLY A 127 -1.54 -10.43 -17.24
N GLN A 128 -2.49 -9.86 -17.97
CA GLN A 128 -3.17 -8.61 -17.57
C GLN A 128 -4.11 -8.81 -16.38
N SER A 129 -4.82 -9.95 -16.29
CA SER A 129 -5.65 -10.31 -15.14
C SER A 129 -4.82 -10.54 -13.89
N LYS A 130 -3.67 -11.22 -14.03
CA LYS A 130 -2.70 -11.40 -12.94
C LYS A 130 -2.20 -10.05 -12.41
N ASP A 131 -1.75 -9.17 -13.30
CA ASP A 131 -1.21 -7.86 -12.91
C ASP A 131 -2.27 -6.99 -12.23
N LEU A 132 -3.52 -7.06 -12.68
CA LEU A 132 -4.65 -6.37 -12.05
C LEU A 132 -4.89 -6.89 -10.61
N LEU A 133 -4.96 -8.20 -10.46
CA LEU A 133 -5.18 -8.86 -9.17
C LEU A 133 -4.08 -8.52 -8.16
N LEU A 134 -2.81 -8.64 -8.56
CA LEU A 134 -1.65 -8.33 -7.71
C LEU A 134 -1.59 -6.85 -7.30
N ARG A 135 -2.02 -5.96 -8.19
CA ARG A 135 -2.06 -4.51 -7.92
C ARG A 135 -3.10 -4.16 -6.87
N ILE A 136 -4.30 -4.77 -6.94
CA ILE A 136 -5.43 -4.49 -6.05
C ILE A 136 -5.22 -5.14 -4.67
N ALA A 137 -4.56 -6.31 -4.61
CA ALA A 137 -4.37 -7.04 -3.36
C ALA A 137 -3.50 -6.26 -2.37
N ASP A 138 -3.91 -6.23 -1.10
CA ASP A 138 -3.10 -5.69 0.00
C ASP A 138 -2.06 -6.72 0.48
N GLN A 139 -2.37 -8.02 0.37
CA GLN A 139 -1.54 -9.14 0.78
C GLN A 139 -1.56 -10.23 -0.30
N VAL A 140 -0.43 -10.85 -0.61
CA VAL A 140 -0.34 -11.97 -1.55
C VAL A 140 0.45 -13.08 -0.90
N GLY A 141 -0.20 -14.24 -0.69
CA GLY A 141 0.39 -15.39 -0.03
C GLY A 141 0.60 -16.58 -0.96
N TYR A 142 1.73 -17.24 -0.84
CA TYR A 142 2.06 -18.49 -1.49
C TYR A 142 2.04 -19.64 -0.48
N ILE A 143 1.32 -20.71 -0.80
CA ILE A 143 1.21 -21.90 0.05
C ILE A 143 2.15 -22.97 -0.49
N SER A 144 3.10 -23.42 0.33
CA SER A 144 4.08 -24.45 0.01
C SER A 144 4.11 -25.58 1.04
N MET A 145 4.72 -26.69 0.67
CA MET A 145 5.03 -27.80 1.60
C MET A 145 6.49 -27.68 2.04
N ILE A 146 6.72 -27.58 3.34
CA ILE A 146 8.07 -27.57 3.94
C ILE A 146 8.10 -28.64 5.01
N ASN A 147 9.02 -29.62 4.87
CA ASN A 147 9.17 -30.73 5.82
C ASN A 147 7.84 -31.49 6.10
N GLY A 148 7.02 -31.69 5.07
CA GLY A 148 5.74 -32.40 5.18
C GLY A 148 4.60 -31.60 5.76
N LYS A 149 4.79 -30.32 6.10
CA LYS A 149 3.79 -29.41 6.64
C LYS A 149 3.47 -28.29 5.66
N ARG A 150 2.21 -27.83 5.66
CA ARG A 150 1.81 -26.68 4.85
C ARG A 150 2.21 -25.38 5.52
N HIS A 151 2.81 -24.48 4.74
CA HIS A 151 3.15 -23.13 5.19
C HIS A 151 2.58 -22.10 4.22
N ILE A 152 2.28 -20.92 4.73
CA ILE A 152 1.96 -19.74 3.94
C ILE A 152 3.07 -18.70 4.11
N SER A 153 3.60 -18.20 3.00
CA SER A 153 4.55 -17.09 2.96
C SER A 153 3.96 -15.92 2.21
N PHE A 154 4.16 -14.74 2.72
CA PHE A 154 3.76 -13.49 2.06
C PHE A 154 4.97 -12.70 1.52
N GLU A 155 6.18 -13.05 1.95
CA GLU A 155 7.40 -12.42 1.44
C GLU A 155 7.65 -12.84 -0.02
N PRO A 156 7.96 -11.87 -0.90
CA PRO A 156 8.39 -12.19 -2.26
C PRO A 156 9.75 -12.87 -2.24
N THR A 157 9.95 -13.83 -3.15
CA THR A 157 11.23 -14.52 -3.37
C THR A 157 11.53 -14.58 -4.86
N ASP A 158 12.71 -15.08 -5.22
CA ASP A 158 13.07 -15.32 -6.63
C ASP A 158 12.16 -16.38 -7.28
N ASN A 159 11.55 -17.25 -6.48
CA ASN A 159 10.75 -18.38 -6.92
C ASN A 159 9.25 -18.11 -6.95
N TYR A 160 8.72 -17.19 -6.17
CA TYR A 160 7.29 -16.89 -6.15
C TYR A 160 6.96 -15.43 -5.83
N ILE A 161 5.80 -14.99 -6.31
CA ILE A 161 5.28 -13.65 -6.06
C ILE A 161 4.66 -13.60 -4.67
N GLY A 162 5.07 -12.60 -3.88
CA GLY A 162 4.50 -12.31 -2.56
C GLY A 162 4.25 -10.81 -2.39
N LYS A 163 3.40 -10.47 -1.41
CA LYS A 163 3.19 -9.10 -0.93
C LYS A 163 2.87 -9.14 0.55
N ASN A 164 3.72 -8.52 1.37
CA ASN A 164 3.65 -8.62 2.83
C ASN A 164 3.54 -7.24 3.50
N VAL A 165 2.37 -6.63 3.41
CA VAL A 165 2.12 -5.30 4.01
C VAL A 165 2.17 -5.37 5.54
N ALA A 166 1.73 -6.49 6.12
CA ALA A 166 1.64 -6.68 7.56
C ALA A 166 2.89 -7.28 8.21
N GLN A 167 3.94 -7.58 7.42
CA GLN A 167 5.18 -8.19 7.88
C GLN A 167 4.94 -9.52 8.63
N ILE A 168 4.00 -10.33 8.11
CA ILE A 168 3.68 -11.65 8.67
C ILE A 168 4.83 -12.60 8.31
N PRO A 169 5.46 -13.28 9.28
CA PRO A 169 6.53 -14.24 9.01
C PRO A 169 5.99 -15.47 8.28
N LEU A 170 6.90 -16.31 7.75
CA LEU A 170 6.55 -17.64 7.28
C LEU A 170 5.77 -18.38 8.37
N THR A 171 4.55 -18.80 8.08
CA THR A 171 3.62 -19.34 9.08
C THR A 171 3.21 -20.76 8.70
N GLU A 172 3.36 -21.71 9.61
CA GLU A 172 2.80 -23.05 9.45
C GLU A 172 1.27 -22.98 9.49
N ILE A 173 0.61 -23.60 8.52
CA ILE A 173 -0.84 -23.74 8.50
C ILE A 173 -1.19 -24.95 9.36
N PRO A 174 -1.98 -24.79 10.43
CA PRO A 174 -2.39 -25.88 11.29
C PRO A 174 -3.12 -26.98 10.51
N ASP A 175 -3.14 -28.18 11.07
CA ASP A 175 -3.98 -29.25 10.52
C ASP A 175 -5.47 -28.84 10.56
N ALA A 176 -6.24 -29.26 9.57
CA ALA A 176 -7.66 -28.90 9.46
C ALA A 176 -8.52 -29.37 10.65
N THR A 177 -8.03 -30.29 11.44
CA THR A 177 -8.67 -30.79 12.67
C THR A 177 -8.26 -30.05 13.92
N ALA A 178 -7.21 -29.22 13.85
CA ALA A 178 -6.72 -28.43 14.98
C ALA A 178 -7.64 -27.22 15.25
N PRO A 179 -7.90 -26.88 16.52
CA PRO A 179 -8.73 -25.72 16.88
C PRO A 179 -8.24 -24.40 16.26
N GLU A 180 -6.94 -24.22 16.17
CA GLU A 180 -6.29 -23.02 15.65
C GLU A 180 -6.53 -22.82 14.14
N PHE A 181 -6.91 -23.89 13.43
CA PHE A 181 -7.27 -23.81 12.01
C PHE A 181 -8.56 -23.02 11.80
N ALA A 182 -9.51 -23.11 12.73
CA ALA A 182 -10.86 -22.56 12.54
C ALA A 182 -10.90 -21.03 12.34
N THR A 183 -9.91 -20.28 12.83
CA THR A 183 -9.84 -18.80 12.73
C THR A 183 -8.64 -18.31 11.94
N PHE A 184 -7.86 -19.19 11.36
CA PHE A 184 -6.53 -18.89 10.82
C PHE A 184 -6.52 -17.72 9.83
N MET A 185 -7.39 -17.71 8.82
CA MET A 185 -7.47 -16.62 7.86
C MET A 185 -8.07 -15.34 8.46
N GLY A 186 -9.03 -15.49 9.39
CA GLY A 186 -9.58 -14.36 10.14
C GLY A 186 -8.47 -13.61 10.91
N ASP A 187 -7.58 -14.34 11.57
CA ASP A 187 -6.46 -13.77 12.32
C ASP A 187 -5.42 -13.09 11.40
N ILE A 188 -5.15 -13.68 10.23
CA ILE A 188 -4.30 -13.04 9.20
C ILE A 188 -4.91 -11.73 8.73
N ILE A 189 -6.18 -11.72 8.34
CA ILE A 189 -6.89 -10.53 7.87
C ILE A 189 -6.88 -9.44 8.94
N LYS A 190 -7.12 -9.80 10.20
CA LYS A 190 -7.06 -8.88 11.34
C LYS A 190 -5.68 -8.23 11.47
N LYS A 191 -4.60 -9.01 11.43
CA LYS A 191 -3.22 -8.49 11.47
C LYS A 191 -2.93 -7.52 10.31
N VAL A 192 -3.41 -7.84 9.10
CA VAL A 192 -3.24 -6.97 7.93
C VAL A 192 -3.96 -5.63 8.14
N LYS A 193 -5.21 -5.65 8.62
CA LYS A 193 -5.98 -4.44 8.92
C LYS A 193 -5.31 -3.58 9.99
N GLU A 194 -4.89 -4.18 11.09
CA GLU A 194 -4.18 -3.50 12.18
C GLU A 194 -2.89 -2.84 11.69
N SER A 195 -2.12 -3.53 10.84
CA SER A 195 -0.90 -2.98 10.25
C SER A 195 -1.18 -1.78 9.34
N ILE A 196 -2.20 -1.88 8.48
CA ILE A 196 -2.59 -0.78 7.58
C ILE A 196 -3.09 0.42 8.40
N GLN A 197 -3.94 0.19 9.40
CA GLN A 197 -4.48 1.24 10.25
C GLN A 197 -3.37 1.94 11.04
N SER A 198 -2.46 1.21 11.67
CA SER A 198 -1.36 1.79 12.44
C SER A 198 -0.43 2.65 11.58
N LYS A 199 -0.13 2.22 10.35
CA LYS A 199 0.66 2.99 9.37
C LYS A 199 -0.07 4.27 8.94
N SER A 200 -1.38 4.19 8.70
CA SER A 200 -2.22 5.33 8.34
C SER A 200 -2.31 6.35 9.47
N GLU A 201 -2.45 5.91 10.72
CA GLU A 201 -2.46 6.79 11.89
C GLU A 201 -1.10 7.48 12.12
N ALA A 202 0.00 6.74 11.97
CA ALA A 202 1.34 7.31 12.06
C ALA A 202 1.57 8.39 10.98
N GLN A 203 1.14 8.12 9.74
CA GLN A 203 1.22 9.08 8.66
C GLN A 203 0.34 10.32 8.91
N ARG A 204 -0.87 10.13 9.43
CA ARG A 204 -1.77 11.23 9.79
C ARG A 204 -1.16 12.12 10.87
N LYS A 205 -0.66 11.51 11.96
CA LYS A 205 0.03 12.24 13.05
C LYS A 205 1.24 13.02 12.55
N ALA A 206 2.04 12.42 11.66
CA ALA A 206 3.18 13.09 11.06
C ALA A 206 2.77 14.29 10.20
N ASN A 207 1.70 14.16 9.40
CA ASN A 207 1.18 15.25 8.58
C ASN A 207 0.58 16.38 9.44
N GLU A 208 -0.11 16.05 10.53
CA GLU A 208 -0.63 17.04 11.51
C GLU A 208 0.52 17.82 12.15
N LEU A 209 1.60 17.12 12.56
CA LEU A 209 2.79 17.75 13.11
C LEU A 209 3.46 18.68 12.09
N ILE A 210 3.65 18.25 10.84
CA ILE A 210 4.23 19.13 9.77
C ILE A 210 3.38 20.39 9.59
N THR A 211 2.04 20.24 9.56
CA THR A 211 1.15 21.39 9.40
C THR A 211 1.29 22.39 10.57
N LYS A 212 1.38 21.87 11.80
CA LYS A 212 1.64 22.69 13.00
C LYS A 212 2.99 23.40 12.88
N LEU A 213 4.06 22.69 12.56
CA LEU A 213 5.41 23.24 12.43
C LEU A 213 5.52 24.29 11.34
N ARG A 214 4.80 24.14 10.22
CA ARG A 214 4.69 25.20 9.19
C ARG A 214 4.01 26.47 9.72
N GLY A 215 2.98 26.30 10.54
CA GLY A 215 2.33 27.44 11.21
C GLY A 215 3.25 28.14 12.20
N GLU A 216 4.12 27.42 12.90
CA GLU A 216 5.13 27.96 13.80
C GLU A 216 6.26 28.63 13.01
N LEU A 217 6.77 28.03 11.94
CA LEU A 217 7.79 28.59 11.05
C LEU A 217 7.41 29.97 10.52
N ALA A 218 6.13 30.16 10.19
CA ALA A 218 5.64 31.47 9.74
C ALA A 218 5.81 32.56 10.81
N LYS A 219 5.76 32.21 12.10
CA LYS A 219 5.80 33.09 13.26
C LYS A 219 7.19 33.29 13.86
N VAL A 220 8.20 32.54 13.37
CA VAL A 220 9.59 32.68 13.88
C VAL A 220 10.15 34.03 13.51
N GLU A 221 10.56 34.78 14.52
CA GLU A 221 11.19 36.12 14.40
C GLU A 221 12.56 36.25 15.08
N ASP A 222 12.86 35.32 16.02
CA ASP A 222 14.04 35.29 16.84
C ASP A 222 14.75 33.92 16.89
N ASP A 223 15.93 33.89 17.49
CA ASP A 223 16.77 32.69 17.59
C ASP A 223 16.13 31.61 18.48
N GLU A 224 15.37 32.02 19.51
CA GLU A 224 14.70 31.10 20.42
C GLU A 224 13.57 30.34 19.70
N GLY A 225 12.75 31.05 18.94
CA GLY A 225 11.69 30.44 18.10
C GLY A 225 12.27 29.50 17.05
N ALA A 226 13.40 29.87 16.44
CA ALA A 226 14.08 29.01 15.47
C ALA A 226 14.67 27.74 16.13
N ALA A 227 15.22 27.85 17.33
CA ALA A 227 15.76 26.71 18.08
C ALA A 227 14.67 25.74 18.52
N LYS A 228 13.52 26.27 18.98
CA LYS A 228 12.33 25.46 19.33
C LYS A 228 11.80 24.69 18.13
N LEU A 229 11.61 25.37 17.00
CA LEU A 229 11.16 24.74 15.77
C LEU A 229 12.09 23.60 15.32
N LEU A 230 13.40 23.80 15.45
CA LEU A 230 14.40 22.78 15.12
C LEU A 230 14.34 21.58 16.07
N ALA A 231 14.06 21.81 17.35
CA ALA A 231 13.87 20.74 18.35
C ALA A 231 12.61 19.90 18.04
N ASP A 232 11.49 20.56 17.74
CA ASP A 232 10.23 19.90 17.43
C ASP A 232 10.29 19.11 16.10
N CYS A 233 11.15 19.52 15.15
CA CYS A 233 11.44 18.73 13.95
C CYS A 233 12.03 17.35 14.23
N LYS A 234 12.68 17.13 15.36
CA LYS A 234 13.26 15.83 15.73
C LYS A 234 12.19 14.77 16.00
N GLU A 235 10.96 15.18 16.28
CA GLU A 235 9.82 14.28 16.49
C GLU A 235 9.25 13.71 15.20
N LEU A 236 9.59 14.30 14.03
CA LEU A 236 9.14 13.79 12.75
C LEU A 236 9.73 12.40 12.43
N PRO A 237 9.02 11.55 11.67
CA PRO A 237 9.58 10.32 11.11
C PRO A 237 10.86 10.59 10.31
N GLN A 238 11.83 9.68 10.36
CA GLN A 238 13.16 9.86 9.75
C GLN A 238 13.10 10.29 8.28
N ILE A 239 12.19 9.70 7.50
CA ILE A 239 12.02 10.01 6.07
C ILE A 239 11.54 11.45 5.81
N MET A 240 10.89 12.09 6.79
CA MET A 240 10.33 13.44 6.67
C MET A 240 11.26 14.52 7.24
N LYS A 241 12.23 14.13 8.08
CA LYS A 241 13.14 15.09 8.75
C LYS A 241 13.92 15.91 7.77
N GLN A 242 14.64 15.28 6.85
CA GLN A 242 15.51 15.97 5.92
C GLN A 242 14.76 16.90 4.93
N PRO A 243 13.66 16.45 4.28
CA PRO A 243 12.86 17.33 3.43
C PRO A 243 12.32 18.54 4.19
N PHE A 244 11.83 18.35 5.42
CA PHE A 244 11.28 19.45 6.21
C PHE A 244 12.37 20.38 6.75
N PHE A 245 13.53 19.85 7.13
CA PHE A 245 14.70 20.67 7.49
C PHE A 245 15.14 21.58 6.34
N ASN A 246 15.14 21.09 5.11
CA ASN A 246 15.45 21.91 3.93
C ASN A 246 14.41 23.01 3.73
N GLU A 247 13.12 22.74 3.96
CA GLU A 247 12.04 23.73 3.92
C GLU A 247 12.26 24.84 4.96
N ILE A 248 12.57 24.45 6.21
CA ILE A 248 12.89 25.39 7.30
C ILE A 248 14.10 26.24 6.94
N SER A 249 15.18 25.61 6.49
CA SER A 249 16.42 26.31 6.16
C SER A 249 16.20 27.37 5.09
N THR A 250 15.42 27.06 4.06
CA THR A 250 15.08 28.00 2.99
C THR A 250 14.22 29.15 3.52
N ALA A 251 13.20 28.85 4.32
CA ALA A 251 12.29 29.86 4.84
C ALA A 251 12.96 30.78 5.86
N LEU A 252 13.83 30.25 6.74
CA LEU A 252 14.56 31.05 7.72
C LEU A 252 15.67 31.88 7.07
N ALA A 253 16.33 31.34 6.03
CA ALA A 253 17.30 32.12 5.24
C ALA A 253 16.64 33.37 4.59
N ALA A 254 15.42 33.20 4.05
CA ALA A 254 14.64 34.33 3.52
C ALA A 254 14.27 35.38 4.59
N LYS A 255 14.19 34.97 5.87
CA LYS A 255 13.99 35.89 7.02
C LYS A 255 15.30 36.45 7.60
N GLY A 256 16.43 36.13 6.98
CA GLY A 256 17.79 36.66 7.36
C GLY A 256 18.50 35.82 8.43
N PHE A 257 18.05 34.59 8.71
CA PHE A 257 18.77 33.67 9.59
C PHE A 257 19.89 32.96 8.82
N THR A 258 20.97 32.63 9.54
CA THR A 258 22.08 31.79 9.06
C THR A 258 22.13 30.52 9.90
N TYR A 259 22.40 29.37 9.23
CA TYR A 259 22.57 28.09 9.94
C TYR A 259 24.05 27.78 10.10
N ALA A 260 24.52 27.74 11.34
CA ALA A 260 25.91 27.38 11.71
C ALA A 260 25.89 26.64 13.05
N ASP A 261 26.80 25.69 13.24
CA ASP A 261 26.99 24.94 14.50
C ASP A 261 25.70 24.30 15.05
N GLY A 262 24.82 23.81 14.12
CA GLY A 262 23.58 23.15 14.49
C GLY A 262 22.45 24.09 14.93
N LYS A 263 22.57 25.42 14.70
CA LYS A 263 21.58 26.41 15.13
C LYS A 263 21.30 27.43 14.02
N PHE A 264 20.11 27.97 14.02
CA PHE A 264 19.77 29.16 13.23
C PHE A 264 19.95 30.40 14.10
N THR A 265 20.66 31.40 13.59
CA THR A 265 20.89 32.67 14.26
C THR A 265 20.63 33.83 13.31
N LYS A 266 20.01 34.89 13.84
CA LYS A 266 19.78 36.14 13.10
C LYS A 266 20.86 37.16 13.47
N PRO A 267 21.61 37.73 12.51
CA PRO A 267 22.62 38.73 12.83
C PRO A 267 21.98 39.92 13.54
N SER A 268 22.45 40.28 14.73
CA SER A 268 22.02 41.48 15.43
C SER A 268 22.40 42.72 14.63
N ASP A 269 21.57 43.76 14.70
CA ASP A 269 21.80 45.02 13.94
C ASP A 269 23.14 45.71 14.27
N GLU A 270 23.77 45.39 15.40
CA GLU A 270 25.11 45.85 15.77
C GLU A 270 26.21 45.27 14.86
N LYS A 271 26.09 44.03 14.36
CA LYS A 271 27.06 43.46 13.41
C LYS A 271 26.90 44.01 11.99
N LYS A 272 25.68 44.41 11.60
CA LYS A 272 25.47 45.10 10.30
C LYS A 272 26.09 46.47 10.23
N SER A 273 26.22 47.15 11.38
CA SER A 273 26.88 48.47 11.44
C SER A 273 28.42 48.38 11.43
N ALA A 274 28.99 47.27 11.91
CA ALA A 274 30.41 46.99 11.89
C ALA A 274 30.92 46.63 10.48
N ALA A 275 30.20 45.71 9.78
CA ALA A 275 30.56 45.33 8.41
C ALA A 275 30.48 46.52 7.42
N LYS A 276 29.46 47.38 7.56
CA LYS A 276 29.36 48.62 6.75
C LYS A 276 30.45 49.67 7.05
N LYS A 277 31.10 49.57 8.21
CA LYS A 277 32.24 50.48 8.56
C LYS A 277 33.57 49.94 8.06
N GLU A 278 33.75 48.63 7.88
CA GLU A 278 34.94 48.06 7.27
C GLU A 278 34.95 48.29 5.75
N ASP A 279 33.84 48.05 5.03
CA ASP A 279 33.75 48.33 3.58
C ASP A 279 34.00 49.80 3.24
N LYS A 280 33.58 50.73 4.10
CA LYS A 280 33.88 52.16 3.89
C LYS A 280 35.31 52.57 4.24
N LYS A 281 36.08 51.74 4.98
CA LYS A 281 37.50 52.01 5.28
C LYS A 281 38.41 51.50 4.18
N ASP A 282 38.02 50.46 3.47
CA ASP A 282 38.79 49.94 2.33
C ASP A 282 38.58 50.78 1.07
N GLU A 283 37.37 51.29 0.79
CA GLU A 283 37.16 52.26 -0.30
C GLU A 283 37.86 53.59 -0.07
N ALA A 284 38.10 54.02 1.19
CA ALA A 284 38.82 55.25 1.50
C ALA A 284 40.37 55.13 1.40
N LYS A 285 40.89 53.87 1.40
CA LYS A 285 42.31 53.59 1.19
C LYS A 285 42.68 53.45 -0.29
N GLU A 286 41.79 52.90 -1.12
CA GLU A 286 42.06 52.83 -2.57
C GLU A 286 42.02 54.17 -3.27
N ASN A 287 41.26 55.14 -2.74
CA ASN A 287 41.26 56.53 -3.32
C ASN A 287 42.40 57.44 -2.86
N ALA A 288 43.25 57.00 -1.93
CA ALA A 288 44.42 57.82 -1.46
C ALA A 288 45.72 57.40 -2.15
N ASP A 289 45.80 56.27 -2.83
CA ASP A 289 47.05 55.81 -3.49
C ASP A 289 47.05 56.04 -5.02
N GLY A 290 46.01 56.68 -5.56
CA GLY A 290 45.91 57.04 -6.98
C GLY A 290 46.26 58.43 -7.36
N ALA A 291 46.85 59.24 -6.40
CA ALA A 291 47.28 60.59 -6.64
C ALA A 291 48.73 60.81 -6.19
N LYS A 292 49.69 60.24 -6.95
CA LYS A 292 51.07 60.64 -7.04
C LYS A 292 51.67 60.22 -8.37
#